data_6ef85125d0615dee5a2c5ff6a45c3b75
#
_entry.id   6ef85125d0615dee5a2c5ff6a45c3b75
#
_cell.length_a   1.000
_cell.length_b   1.000
_cell.length_c   1.000
_cell.angle_alpha   90.00
_cell.angle_beta   90.00
_cell.angle_gamma   90.00
#
_symmetry.space_group_name_H-M   'P 1'
#
loop_
_entity.id
_entity.type
_entity.pdbx_description
1 polymer ?
#
loop_
_entity_poly.entity_id
_entity_poly.type
_entity_poly.pdbx_seq_one_letter_code
_entity_poly.pdbx_strand_id
1 'polypeptide(L)'
;VLFRSKGGNYLDAITRINTVAFDKTGTLTTGRFEVTDMLAHGISEPELLALLLSVEQKSTHPIAQAIVRYAKKQNISAINISEMHELAGHGMEAIIGGQEVLVGNIRLMTERGISIPEELSDKVATVVICAIGKKICRPSTIVRYIER
;
A
#
# COMPACT_ATOMS: atom_id res chain seq x y z
N VAL A 1 26.95 -11.08 2.33
CA VAL A 1 27.37 -9.84 1.62
C VAL A 1 28.85 -9.97 1.34
N LEU A 2 29.24 -9.92 0.07
CA LEU A 2 30.65 -9.93 -0.34
C LEU A 2 31.13 -8.48 -0.42
N PHE A 3 32.09 -8.12 0.43
CA PHE A 3 32.79 -6.85 0.33
C PHE A 3 33.72 -6.89 -0.90
N ARG A 4 33.54 -5.97 -1.83
CA ARG A 4 34.33 -5.86 -3.05
C ARG A 4 35.10 -4.55 -3.05
N SER A 5 36.40 -4.61 -2.84
CA SER A 5 37.32 -3.47 -2.95
C SER A 5 38.05 -3.49 -4.29
N LYS A 6 38.27 -2.30 -4.88
CA LYS A 6 39.03 -2.14 -6.13
C LYS A 6 40.56 -2.04 -5.92
N GLY A 7 41.06 -2.32 -4.70
CA GLY A 7 42.48 -2.29 -4.36
C GLY A 7 42.80 -1.61 -3.04
N GLY A 8 44.04 -1.72 -2.56
CA GLY A 8 44.51 -1.22 -1.26
C GLY A 8 44.31 0.29 -1.07
N ASN A 9 44.51 1.09 -2.09
CA ASN A 9 44.35 2.55 -2.04
C ASN A 9 42.95 3.00 -1.62
N TYR A 10 41.91 2.19 -1.91
CA TYR A 10 40.55 2.47 -1.50
C TYR A 10 40.29 2.15 -0.02
N LEU A 11 41.06 1.21 0.55
CA LEU A 11 40.99 0.91 1.97
C LEU A 11 41.56 2.09 2.79
N ASP A 12 42.66 2.69 2.33
CA ASP A 12 43.22 3.89 2.97
C ASP A 12 42.28 5.09 2.84
N ALA A 13 41.54 5.20 1.72
CA ALA A 13 40.57 6.26 1.55
C ALA A 13 39.40 6.15 2.52
N ILE A 14 39.00 4.94 2.93
CA ILE A 14 37.91 4.74 3.91
C ILE A 14 38.21 5.41 5.24
N THR A 15 39.45 5.45 5.67
CA THR A 15 39.85 6.10 6.95
C THR A 15 39.67 7.61 6.95
N ARG A 16 39.48 8.23 5.76
CA ARG A 16 39.34 9.69 5.60
C ARG A 16 37.89 10.09 5.28
N ILE A 17 36.96 9.11 5.21
CA ILE A 17 35.55 9.39 4.96
C ILE A 17 34.94 10.03 6.19
N ASN A 18 34.33 11.20 6.04
CA ASN A 18 33.56 11.91 7.05
C ASN A 18 32.06 11.95 6.75
N THR A 19 31.66 11.49 5.56
CA THR A 19 30.25 11.46 5.14
C THR A 19 29.99 10.21 4.31
N VAL A 20 28.92 9.51 4.61
CA VAL A 20 28.47 8.32 3.86
C VAL A 20 27.02 8.54 3.41
N ALA A 21 26.76 8.41 2.13
CA ALA A 21 25.42 8.41 1.59
C ALA A 21 24.97 6.97 1.31
N PHE A 22 23.79 6.61 1.81
CA PHE A 22 23.18 5.32 1.55
C PHE A 22 21.93 5.52 0.68
N ASP A 23 21.77 4.67 -0.34
CA ASP A 23 20.46 4.52 -0.96
C ASP A 23 19.52 3.83 0.02
N LYS A 24 18.27 4.32 0.12
CA LYS A 24 17.30 3.77 1.07
C LYS A 24 16.71 2.46 0.53
N THR A 25 16.14 2.52 -0.68
CA THR A 25 15.32 1.43 -1.22
C THR A 25 16.18 0.29 -1.77
N GLY A 26 16.03 -0.91 -1.20
CA GLY A 26 16.83 -2.07 -1.58
C GLY A 26 18.25 -2.11 -1.02
N THR A 27 18.69 -1.07 -0.29
CA THR A 27 20.00 -1.02 0.40
C THR A 27 19.81 -1.03 1.91
N LEU A 28 19.08 -0.07 2.46
CA LEU A 28 18.71 0.00 3.88
C LEU A 28 17.38 -0.69 4.15
N THR A 29 16.56 -0.86 3.13
CA THR A 29 15.29 -1.58 3.18
C THR A 29 15.33 -2.79 2.26
N THR A 30 14.48 -3.78 2.50
CA THR A 30 14.34 -4.96 1.64
C THR A 30 13.54 -4.68 0.38
N GLY A 31 13.01 -3.46 0.20
CA GLY A 31 12.08 -3.09 -0.87
C GLY A 31 10.73 -3.79 -0.77
N ARG A 32 10.40 -4.36 0.39
CA ARG A 32 9.12 -5.05 0.62
C ARG A 32 8.22 -4.19 1.48
N PHE A 33 7.01 -3.95 0.98
CA PHE A 33 5.95 -3.35 1.77
C PHE A 33 5.27 -4.41 2.65
N GLU A 34 4.95 -4.04 3.87
CA GLU A 34 4.14 -4.85 4.78
C GLU A 34 2.98 -4.02 5.32
N VAL A 35 1.81 -4.65 5.49
CA VAL A 35 0.67 -4.05 6.17
C VAL A 35 1.00 -3.95 7.66
N THR A 36 0.98 -2.74 8.19
CA THR A 36 1.31 -2.47 9.60
C THR A 36 0.10 -2.18 10.44
N ASP A 37 -0.92 -1.58 9.82
CA ASP A 37 -2.13 -1.19 10.53
C ASP A 37 -3.32 -1.20 9.55
N MET A 38 -4.50 -1.55 10.06
CA MET A 38 -5.75 -1.57 9.31
C MET A 38 -6.86 -0.99 10.19
N LEU A 39 -7.49 0.06 9.70
CA LEU A 39 -8.60 0.73 10.37
C LEU A 39 -9.88 0.50 9.56
N ALA A 40 -10.77 -0.33 10.06
CA ALA A 40 -12.07 -0.60 9.46
C ALA A 40 -13.16 0.24 10.12
N HIS A 41 -13.96 0.96 9.32
CA HIS A 41 -15.09 1.76 9.78
C HIS A 41 -16.38 1.29 9.11
N GLY A 42 -17.34 0.84 9.90
CA GLY A 42 -18.65 0.39 9.38
C GLY A 42 -18.63 -0.96 8.65
N ILE A 43 -17.51 -1.66 8.67
CA ILE A 43 -17.29 -2.98 8.07
C ILE A 43 -16.29 -3.74 8.96
N SER A 44 -16.37 -5.06 8.99
CA SER A 44 -15.38 -5.87 9.72
C SER A 44 -14.04 -5.95 8.98
N GLU A 45 -12.92 -6.13 9.71
CA GLU A 45 -11.61 -6.30 9.08
C GLU A 45 -11.55 -7.47 8.07
N PRO A 46 -12.12 -8.66 8.34
CA PRO A 46 -12.13 -9.75 7.37
C PRO A 46 -12.89 -9.41 6.07
N GLU A 47 -14.04 -8.73 6.19
CA GLU A 47 -14.81 -8.31 5.00
C GLU A 47 -14.05 -7.29 4.17
N LEU A 48 -13.45 -6.30 4.84
CA LEU A 48 -12.61 -5.33 4.19
C LEU A 48 -11.43 -5.98 3.47
N LEU A 49 -10.74 -6.89 4.16
CA LEU A 49 -9.58 -7.57 3.60
C LEU A 49 -9.98 -8.43 2.39
N ALA A 50 -11.19 -9.01 2.40
CA ALA A 50 -11.75 -9.73 1.26
C ALA A 50 -12.00 -8.80 0.06
N LEU A 51 -12.52 -7.59 0.28
CA LEU A 51 -12.70 -6.57 -0.76
C LEU A 51 -11.36 -6.13 -1.34
N LEU A 52 -10.40 -5.77 -0.48
CA LEU A 52 -9.05 -5.37 -0.89
C LEU A 52 -8.34 -6.48 -1.66
N LEU A 53 -8.39 -7.72 -1.17
CA LEU A 53 -7.83 -8.87 -1.87
C LEU A 53 -8.43 -9.03 -3.26
N SER A 54 -9.76 -8.88 -3.38
CA SER A 54 -10.47 -9.04 -4.64
C SER A 54 -10.00 -8.04 -5.68
N VAL A 55 -9.84 -6.78 -5.29
CA VAL A 55 -9.39 -5.69 -6.17
C VAL A 55 -7.90 -5.82 -6.50
N GLU A 56 -7.06 -6.03 -5.49
CA GLU A 56 -5.60 -5.92 -5.61
C GLU A 56 -4.93 -7.19 -6.15
N GLN A 57 -5.61 -8.34 -6.18
CA GLN A 57 -5.00 -9.60 -6.62
C GLN A 57 -4.53 -9.59 -8.08
N LYS A 58 -5.05 -8.70 -8.92
CA LYS A 58 -4.65 -8.54 -10.32
C LYS A 58 -3.56 -7.49 -10.51
N SER A 59 -3.29 -6.68 -9.49
CA SER A 59 -2.27 -5.62 -9.54
C SER A 59 -0.88 -6.18 -9.31
N THR A 60 0.09 -5.71 -10.08
CA THR A 60 1.52 -6.01 -9.90
C THR A 60 2.22 -5.02 -8.97
N HIS A 61 1.50 -4.00 -8.49
CA HIS A 61 2.08 -2.97 -7.64
C HIS A 61 2.59 -3.57 -6.31
N PRO A 62 3.77 -3.18 -5.80
CA PRO A 62 4.35 -3.75 -4.58
C PRO A 62 3.44 -3.67 -3.34
N ILE A 63 2.65 -2.60 -3.22
CA ILE A 63 1.68 -2.40 -2.15
C ILE A 63 0.51 -3.38 -2.28
N ALA A 64 -0.03 -3.53 -3.49
CA ALA A 64 -1.09 -4.51 -3.79
C ALA A 64 -0.65 -5.93 -3.40
N GLN A 65 0.58 -6.29 -3.76
CA GLN A 65 1.16 -7.58 -3.40
C GLN A 65 1.33 -7.75 -1.88
N ALA A 66 1.55 -6.67 -1.13
CA ALA A 66 1.58 -6.71 0.33
C ALA A 66 0.20 -7.04 0.92
N ILE A 67 -0.87 -6.42 0.39
CA ILE A 67 -2.26 -6.74 0.77
C ILE A 67 -2.57 -8.20 0.49
N VAL A 68 -2.26 -8.67 -0.72
CA VAL A 68 -2.53 -10.05 -1.15
C VAL A 68 -1.81 -11.06 -0.23
N ARG A 69 -0.53 -10.80 0.11
CA ARG A 69 0.20 -11.64 1.06
C ARG A 69 -0.42 -11.64 2.45
N TYR A 70 -0.82 -10.47 2.93
CA TYR A 70 -1.45 -10.32 4.25
C TYR A 70 -2.79 -11.06 4.32
N ALA A 71 -3.66 -10.88 3.30
CA ALA A 71 -4.95 -11.56 3.21
C ALA A 71 -4.81 -13.09 3.17
N LYS A 72 -3.84 -13.60 2.41
CA LYS A 72 -3.55 -15.04 2.35
C LYS A 72 -3.09 -15.62 3.69
N LYS A 73 -2.29 -14.87 4.46
CA LYS A 73 -1.88 -15.28 5.82
C LYS A 73 -3.07 -15.38 6.78
N GLN A 74 -4.11 -14.58 6.57
CA GLN A 74 -5.35 -14.58 7.35
C GLN A 74 -6.39 -15.59 6.82
N ASN A 75 -6.06 -16.39 5.79
CA ASN A 75 -6.97 -17.32 5.11
C ASN A 75 -8.23 -16.67 4.55
N ILE A 76 -8.11 -15.41 4.12
CA ILE A 76 -9.21 -14.67 3.50
C ILE A 76 -9.33 -15.08 2.03
N SER A 77 -10.59 -15.25 1.58
CA SER A 77 -10.93 -15.54 0.18
C SER A 77 -11.40 -14.28 -0.53
N ALA A 78 -11.07 -14.16 -1.81
CA ALA A 78 -11.55 -13.08 -2.65
C ALA A 78 -13.05 -13.22 -2.94
N ILE A 79 -13.73 -12.09 -3.11
CA ILE A 79 -15.13 -11.98 -3.51
C ILE A 79 -15.19 -11.79 -5.03
N ASN A 80 -16.26 -12.25 -5.67
CA ASN A 80 -16.43 -12.06 -7.10
C ASN A 80 -16.66 -10.58 -7.46
N ILE A 81 -15.92 -10.09 -8.44
CA ILE A 81 -16.00 -8.73 -8.98
C ILE A 81 -16.82 -8.79 -10.26
N SER A 82 -17.84 -7.95 -10.39
CA SER A 82 -18.65 -7.83 -11.61
C SER A 82 -17.95 -6.96 -12.65
N GLU A 83 -17.40 -5.82 -12.23
CA GLU A 83 -16.71 -4.86 -13.08
C GLU A 83 -15.49 -4.30 -12.33
N MET A 84 -14.43 -3.98 -13.07
CA MET A 84 -13.22 -3.38 -12.48
C MET A 84 -12.49 -2.51 -13.52
N HIS A 85 -12.10 -1.32 -13.09
CA HIS A 85 -11.36 -0.35 -13.88
C HIS A 85 -10.14 0.16 -13.11
N GLU A 86 -9.00 0.18 -13.77
CA GLU A 86 -7.79 0.80 -13.24
C GLU A 86 -7.80 2.31 -13.53
N LEU A 87 -7.56 3.10 -12.49
CA LEU A 87 -7.41 4.55 -12.57
C LEU A 87 -5.91 4.85 -12.47
N ALA A 88 -5.25 5.00 -13.61
CA ALA A 88 -3.79 5.08 -13.72
C ALA A 88 -3.18 6.09 -12.74
N GLY A 89 -2.27 5.62 -11.87
CA GLY A 89 -1.60 6.42 -10.84
C GLY A 89 -2.46 6.80 -9.63
N HIS A 90 -3.73 6.39 -9.57
CA HIS A 90 -4.67 6.76 -8.50
C HIS A 90 -5.17 5.56 -7.71
N GLY A 91 -5.47 4.44 -8.38
CA GLY A 91 -6.01 3.24 -7.76
C GLY A 91 -6.94 2.46 -8.67
N MET A 92 -7.93 1.81 -8.07
CA MET A 92 -8.87 0.91 -8.74
C MET A 92 -10.30 1.25 -8.36
N GLU A 93 -11.21 1.07 -9.31
CA GLU A 93 -12.65 1.14 -9.12
C GLU A 93 -13.26 -0.22 -9.48
N ALA A 94 -14.15 -0.74 -8.65
CA ALA A 94 -14.77 -2.05 -8.86
C ALA A 94 -16.23 -2.06 -8.42
N ILE A 95 -17.02 -2.96 -9.03
CA ILE A 95 -18.37 -3.28 -8.56
C ILE A 95 -18.36 -4.66 -7.92
N ILE A 96 -18.66 -4.71 -6.64
CA ILE A 96 -18.68 -5.93 -5.83
C ILE A 96 -20.02 -6.03 -5.13
N GLY A 97 -20.77 -7.09 -5.39
CA GLY A 97 -22.11 -7.27 -4.80
C GLY A 97 -23.11 -6.13 -5.13
N GLY A 98 -22.93 -5.46 -6.28
CA GLY A 98 -23.76 -4.33 -6.70
C GLY A 98 -23.39 -2.99 -6.01
N GLN A 99 -22.33 -2.96 -5.23
CA GLN A 99 -21.78 -1.75 -4.60
C GLN A 99 -20.51 -1.30 -5.30
N GLU A 100 -20.36 0.00 -5.44
CA GLU A 100 -19.12 0.63 -5.90
C GLU A 100 -18.06 0.55 -4.81
N VAL A 101 -16.86 0.10 -5.17
CA VAL A 101 -15.71 -0.01 -4.29
C VAL A 101 -14.55 0.74 -4.94
N LEU A 102 -14.02 1.73 -4.25
CA LEU A 102 -12.83 2.47 -4.65
C LEU A 102 -11.66 2.07 -3.75
N VAL A 103 -10.53 1.70 -4.35
CA VAL A 103 -9.29 1.39 -3.64
C VAL A 103 -8.17 2.22 -4.23
N GLY A 104 -7.50 3.05 -3.42
CA GLY A 104 -6.43 3.87 -3.96
C GLY A 104 -5.84 4.86 -2.96
N ASN A 105 -5.13 5.85 -3.50
CA ASN A 105 -4.43 6.87 -2.72
C ASN A 105 -5.38 7.99 -2.24
N ILE A 106 -4.83 8.87 -1.39
CA ILE A 106 -5.53 10.04 -0.88
C ILE A 106 -6.07 10.93 -2.01
N ARG A 107 -5.31 11.08 -3.09
CA ARG A 107 -5.69 11.92 -4.23
C ARG A 107 -6.97 11.42 -4.89
N LEU A 108 -7.09 10.13 -5.15
CA LEU A 108 -8.31 9.53 -5.69
C LEU A 108 -9.53 9.85 -4.83
N MET A 109 -9.38 9.70 -3.51
CA MET A 109 -10.49 9.95 -2.57
C MET A 109 -10.91 11.42 -2.59
N THR A 110 -9.94 12.32 -2.61
CA THR A 110 -10.21 13.77 -2.69
C THR A 110 -10.90 14.17 -4.00
N GLU A 111 -10.47 13.64 -5.13
CA GLU A 111 -11.07 13.88 -6.45
C GLU A 111 -12.52 13.35 -6.53
N ARG A 112 -12.83 12.30 -5.77
CA ARG A 112 -14.19 11.76 -5.63
C ARG A 112 -15.00 12.42 -4.52
N GLY A 113 -14.50 13.48 -3.88
CA GLY A 113 -15.19 14.23 -2.82
C GLY A 113 -15.29 13.48 -1.49
N ILE A 114 -14.45 12.47 -1.27
CA ILE A 114 -14.40 11.69 -0.04
C ILE A 114 -13.56 12.44 0.99
N SER A 115 -14.17 12.79 2.12
CA SER A 115 -13.47 13.45 3.23
C SER A 115 -12.53 12.48 3.95
N ILE A 116 -11.26 12.84 4.06
CA ILE A 116 -10.23 12.04 4.72
C ILE A 116 -9.89 12.70 6.05
N PRO A 117 -9.83 11.96 7.18
CA PRO A 117 -9.36 12.49 8.46
C PRO A 117 -7.93 13.05 8.36
N GLU A 118 -7.67 14.21 9.00
CA GLU A 118 -6.36 14.87 8.97
C GLU A 118 -5.22 14.01 9.53
N GLU A 119 -5.52 13.12 10.44
CA GLU A 119 -4.59 12.16 11.06
C GLU A 119 -3.92 11.23 10.05
N LEU A 120 -4.45 11.14 8.82
CA LEU A 120 -3.93 10.31 7.73
C LEU A 120 -3.01 11.06 6.79
N SER A 121 -2.90 12.35 6.95
CA SER A 121 -1.94 13.20 6.23
C SER A 121 -0.49 12.98 6.65
N ASP A 122 -0.23 12.08 7.59
CA ASP A 122 1.12 11.83 8.08
C ASP A 122 2.02 11.28 6.97
N LYS A 123 3.05 12.03 6.63
CA LYS A 123 3.91 11.85 5.45
C LYS A 123 4.85 10.63 5.55
N VAL A 124 4.84 9.90 6.65
CA VAL A 124 5.81 8.84 6.94
C VAL A 124 5.35 7.47 6.44
N ALA A 125 4.05 7.23 6.35
CA ALA A 125 3.52 5.95 5.91
C ALA A 125 2.78 6.07 4.57
N THR A 126 2.95 5.08 3.71
CA THR A 126 2.10 4.96 2.52
C THR A 126 0.72 4.44 2.94
N VAL A 127 -0.33 5.10 2.51
CA VAL A 127 -1.71 4.79 2.88
C VAL A 127 -2.47 4.36 1.64
N VAL A 128 -3.21 3.26 1.74
CA VAL A 128 -4.25 2.86 0.77
C VAL A 128 -5.60 2.98 1.46
N ILE A 129 -6.54 3.60 0.79
CA ILE A 129 -7.88 3.86 1.28
C ILE A 129 -8.86 3.04 0.45
N CYS A 130 -9.79 2.38 1.14
CA CYS A 130 -10.92 1.70 0.54
C CYS A 130 -12.21 2.45 0.92
N ALA A 131 -13.01 2.76 -0.08
CA ALA A 131 -14.28 3.41 0.11
C ALA A 131 -15.39 2.61 -0.57
N ILE A 132 -16.57 2.48 0.07
CA ILE A 132 -17.66 1.59 -0.36
C ILE A 132 -18.98 2.35 -0.42
N GLY A 133 -19.77 2.15 -1.48
CA GLY A 133 -21.16 2.59 -1.61
C GLY A 133 -21.41 3.73 -2.59
N LYS A 134 -22.69 3.91 -3.00
CA LYS A 134 -23.14 4.88 -4.02
C LYS A 134 -23.05 6.36 -3.62
N LYS A 135 -22.85 6.68 -2.34
CA LYS A 135 -22.61 8.03 -1.81
C LYS A 135 -21.51 7.93 -0.76
N ILE A 136 -20.28 7.85 -1.26
CA ILE A 136 -19.11 7.73 -0.42
C ILE A 136 -18.81 9.10 0.17
N CYS A 137 -19.36 9.38 1.36
CA CYS A 137 -19.05 10.60 2.10
C CYS A 137 -17.91 10.41 3.12
N ARG A 138 -17.54 9.16 3.41
CA ARG A 138 -16.45 8.83 4.36
C ARG A 138 -15.72 7.58 3.88
N PRO A 139 -14.40 7.50 4.04
CA PRO A 139 -13.66 6.27 3.75
C PRO A 139 -14.13 5.19 4.72
N SER A 140 -14.48 4.03 4.17
CA SER A 140 -14.86 2.87 5.00
C SER A 140 -13.66 2.25 5.66
N THR A 141 -12.43 2.55 5.17
CA THR A 141 -11.22 1.94 5.71
C THR A 141 -9.93 2.56 5.20
N ILE A 142 -8.92 2.43 6.05
CA ILE A 142 -7.58 2.91 5.83
C ILE A 142 -6.60 1.78 6.15
N VAL A 143 -5.68 1.50 5.25
CA VAL A 143 -4.58 0.56 5.46
C VAL A 143 -3.26 1.33 5.38
N ARG A 144 -2.43 1.21 6.41
CA ARG A 144 -1.10 1.80 6.46
C ARG A 144 -0.03 0.77 6.11
N TYR A 145 1.01 1.21 5.46
CA TYR A 145 2.17 0.40 5.07
C TYR A 145 3.47 1.06 5.48
N ILE A 146 4.42 0.22 5.84
CA ILE A 146 5.83 0.63 6.00
C ILE A 146 6.66 -0.21 5.03
N GLU A 147 7.59 0.42 4.34
CA GLU A 147 8.64 -0.25 3.60
C GLU A 147 9.70 -0.78 4.58
N ARG A 148 9.93 -2.09 4.56
CA ARG A 148 10.96 -2.76 5.37
C ARG A 148 12.20 -3.13 4.55
#